data_a6f49e3bfea6784f8854a3950ca57609
#
_entry.id   a6f49e3bfea6784f8854a3950ca57609
#
_cell.length_a   1.000
_cell.length_b   1.000
_cell.length_c   1.000
_cell.angle_alpha   90.00
_cell.angle_beta   90.00
_cell.angle_gamma   90.00
#
_symmetry.space_group_name_H-M   'P 1'
#
loop_
_entity.id
_entity.type
_entity.pdbx_description
1 polymer ?
#
loop_
_entity_poly.entity_id
_entity_poly.type
_entity_poly.pdbx_seq_one_letter_code
_entity_poly.pdbx_strand_id
1 'polypeptide(L)'
;MSLVSIGDVLVDKDVFQAFFSCDLHECKGTCCIEGELGAPLSDSEALQLHQLPVELLRMLPEKSVKYLRRHGSVEVYQGNQYTRTIDNRECVFTCDREGITVCAIEIAFHDGLLSFDKPISCRLFPIRVRKKFGLDYLVYEQHSMCRSARKSGGERQVKLIDYVYKALSALYLSLIHI
;
A
#
# COMPACT_ATOMS: atom_id res chain seq x y z
N MET A 1 -23.21 -5.35 -8.28
CA MET A 1 -21.77 -5.31 -8.61
C MET A 1 -21.60 -5.73 -10.05
N SER A 2 -21.03 -4.88 -10.88
CA SER A 2 -20.76 -5.20 -12.27
C SER A 2 -19.27 -5.48 -12.43
N LEU A 3 -18.92 -6.68 -12.89
CA LEU A 3 -17.54 -7.12 -13.07
C LEU A 3 -17.15 -7.06 -14.54
N VAL A 4 -15.89 -6.74 -14.80
CA VAL A 4 -15.24 -6.83 -16.11
C VAL A 4 -14.13 -7.87 -15.98
N SER A 5 -14.05 -8.81 -16.93
CA SER A 5 -12.93 -9.76 -17.02
C SER A 5 -11.89 -9.22 -18.00
N ILE A 6 -10.63 -9.19 -17.58
CA ILE A 6 -9.48 -8.81 -18.42
C ILE A 6 -8.45 -9.92 -18.26
N GLY A 7 -8.36 -10.82 -19.25
CA GLY A 7 -7.59 -12.05 -19.08
C GLY A 7 -8.05 -12.83 -17.83
N ASP A 8 -7.12 -13.17 -16.97
CA ASP A 8 -7.37 -13.91 -15.71
C ASP A 8 -7.65 -13.00 -14.51
N VAL A 9 -7.98 -11.74 -14.74
CA VAL A 9 -8.27 -10.76 -13.69
C VAL A 9 -9.72 -10.29 -13.78
N LEU A 10 -10.44 -10.37 -12.67
CA LEU A 10 -11.77 -9.78 -12.50
C LEU A 10 -11.61 -8.36 -11.90
N VAL A 11 -12.27 -7.38 -12.49
CA VAL A 11 -12.19 -5.99 -12.05
C VAL A 11 -13.59 -5.45 -11.79
N ASP A 12 -13.79 -4.84 -10.61
CA ASP A 12 -15.01 -4.09 -10.33
C ASP A 12 -15.08 -2.86 -11.24
N LYS A 13 -16.25 -2.57 -11.82
CA LYS A 13 -16.45 -1.40 -12.69
C LYS A 13 -16.10 -0.07 -12.01
N ASP A 14 -16.28 0.02 -10.71
CA ASP A 14 -15.93 1.22 -9.94
C ASP A 14 -14.44 1.58 -10.06
N VAL A 15 -13.56 0.61 -10.29
CA VAL A 15 -12.13 0.83 -10.54
C VAL A 15 -11.89 1.73 -11.76
N PHE A 16 -12.73 1.59 -12.80
CA PHE A 16 -12.63 2.40 -14.03
C PHE A 16 -13.41 3.72 -13.95
N GLN A 17 -14.47 3.76 -13.14
CA GLN A 17 -15.39 4.88 -13.11
C GLN A 17 -15.03 5.92 -12.05
N ALA A 18 -14.48 5.49 -10.92
CA ALA A 18 -14.16 6.36 -9.82
C ALA A 18 -13.05 7.37 -10.17
N PHE A 19 -13.14 8.55 -9.55
CA PHE A 19 -12.09 9.55 -9.55
C PHE A 19 -11.29 9.47 -8.26
N PHE A 20 -9.97 9.58 -8.36
CA PHE A 20 -9.09 9.51 -7.20
C PHE A 20 -7.75 10.19 -7.46
N SER A 21 -7.34 11.03 -6.53
CA SER A 21 -5.99 11.60 -6.49
C SER A 21 -5.65 11.86 -5.02
N CYS A 22 -4.69 11.13 -4.47
CA CYS A 22 -4.34 11.23 -3.05
C CYS A 22 -3.98 12.67 -2.69
N ASP A 23 -4.52 13.13 -1.57
CA ASP A 23 -4.28 14.45 -1.01
C ASP A 23 -3.73 14.30 0.41
N LEU A 24 -2.40 14.22 0.49
CA LEU A 24 -1.69 14.02 1.75
C LEU A 24 -1.78 15.25 2.67
N HIS A 25 -1.97 16.46 2.12
CA HIS A 25 -2.12 17.66 2.93
C HIS A 25 -3.41 17.65 3.75
N GLU A 26 -4.46 17.03 3.21
CA GLU A 26 -5.75 16.87 3.90
C GLU A 26 -5.78 15.61 4.77
N CYS A 27 -5.42 14.44 4.23
CA CYS A 27 -5.56 13.17 4.95
C CYS A 27 -4.40 12.87 5.91
N LYS A 28 -3.29 13.61 5.83
CA LYS A 28 -2.10 13.46 6.69
C LYS A 28 -1.51 12.04 6.75
N GLY A 29 -1.76 11.22 5.71
CA GLY A 29 -1.25 9.85 5.66
C GLY A 29 -2.02 8.85 6.53
N THR A 30 -3.29 9.10 6.80
CA THR A 30 -4.15 8.30 7.70
C THR A 30 -4.14 6.80 7.36
N CYS A 31 -4.02 6.41 6.08
CA CYS A 31 -3.94 5.00 5.67
C CYS A 31 -2.74 4.23 6.23
N CYS A 32 -1.72 4.93 6.72
CA CYS A 32 -0.56 4.34 7.39
C CYS A 32 -0.70 4.31 8.92
N ILE A 33 -1.72 4.97 9.47
CA ILE A 33 -1.94 5.12 10.92
C ILE A 33 -3.13 4.29 11.39
N GLU A 34 -4.16 4.16 10.56
CA GLU A 34 -5.39 3.44 10.89
C GLU A 34 -5.40 2.07 10.24
N GLY A 35 -5.42 1.02 11.06
CA GLY A 35 -5.57 -0.35 10.60
C GLY A 35 -5.27 -1.35 11.71
N GLU A 36 -6.13 -2.34 11.87
CA GLU A 36 -5.92 -3.44 12.82
C GLU A 36 -4.77 -4.36 12.38
N LEU A 37 -4.58 -4.47 11.05
CA LEU A 37 -3.49 -5.19 10.41
C LEU A 37 -2.71 -4.26 9.49
N GLY A 38 -1.44 -4.58 9.29
CA GLY A 38 -0.58 -3.90 8.33
C GLY A 38 -0.95 -4.19 6.86
N ALA A 39 -0.10 -3.77 5.97
CA ALA A 39 -0.27 -4.03 4.54
C ALA A 39 -0.05 -5.51 4.21
N PRO A 40 -0.95 -6.18 3.46
CA PRO A 40 -0.70 -7.53 2.96
C PRO A 40 0.59 -7.60 2.14
N LEU A 41 1.36 -8.67 2.33
CA LEU A 41 2.66 -8.89 1.69
C LEU A 41 2.62 -10.17 0.84
N SER A 42 3.29 -10.14 -0.29
CA SER A 42 3.74 -11.35 -0.96
C SER A 42 4.92 -11.97 -0.22
N ASP A 43 5.23 -13.23 -0.50
CA ASP A 43 6.39 -13.91 0.11
C ASP A 43 7.71 -13.20 -0.19
N SER A 44 7.85 -12.66 -1.40
CA SER A 44 9.04 -11.90 -1.80
C SER A 44 9.17 -10.57 -1.04
N GLU A 45 8.07 -9.85 -0.85
CA GLU A 45 8.06 -8.61 -0.07
C GLU A 45 8.35 -8.89 1.42
N ALA A 46 7.77 -9.93 1.98
CA ALA A 46 8.05 -10.35 3.36
C ALA A 46 9.53 -10.69 3.54
N LEU A 47 10.14 -11.42 2.58
CA LEU A 47 11.55 -11.76 2.62
C LEU A 47 12.44 -10.50 2.58
N GLN A 48 12.12 -9.52 1.74
CA GLN A 48 12.83 -8.24 1.68
C GLN A 48 12.75 -7.48 3.01
N LEU A 49 11.59 -7.51 3.66
CA LEU A 49 11.37 -6.82 4.93
C LEU A 49 12.00 -7.52 6.13
N HIS A 50 12.39 -8.79 6.04
CA HIS A 50 13.11 -9.46 7.13
C HIS A 50 14.54 -8.95 7.32
N GLN A 51 15.14 -8.35 6.29
CA GLN A 51 16.52 -7.83 6.33
C GLN A 51 16.52 -6.34 6.02
N LEU A 52 16.23 -5.52 7.03
CA LEU A 52 16.13 -4.07 6.87
C LEU A 52 17.53 -3.43 6.86
N PRO A 53 17.87 -2.65 5.82
CA PRO A 53 19.11 -1.86 5.78
C PRO A 53 19.16 -0.83 6.91
N VAL A 54 20.37 -0.53 7.37
CA VAL A 54 20.59 0.43 8.46
C VAL A 54 20.13 1.85 8.08
N GLU A 55 20.20 2.18 6.80
CA GLU A 55 19.74 3.44 6.23
C GLU A 55 18.26 3.65 6.48
N LEU A 56 17.45 2.62 6.23
CA LEU A 56 16.01 2.65 6.50
C LEU A 56 15.73 2.79 8.01
N LEU A 57 16.46 2.05 8.85
CA LEU A 57 16.27 2.10 10.30
C LEU A 57 16.56 3.50 10.88
N ARG A 58 17.50 4.25 10.28
CA ARG A 58 17.82 5.64 10.68
C ARG A 58 16.72 6.64 10.35
N MET A 59 15.86 6.33 9.39
CA MET A 59 14.72 7.17 9.00
C MET A 59 13.51 6.98 9.91
N LEU A 60 13.47 5.89 10.66
CA LEU A 60 12.33 5.53 11.49
C LEU A 60 12.40 6.18 12.87
N PRO A 61 11.24 6.51 13.49
CA PRO A 61 11.17 6.91 14.87
C PRO A 61 11.77 5.84 15.80
N GLU A 62 12.35 6.28 16.92
CA GLU A 62 12.98 5.37 17.90
C GLU A 62 12.01 4.27 18.39
N LYS A 63 10.72 4.63 18.58
CA LYS A 63 9.67 3.66 18.96
C LYS A 63 9.53 2.54 17.92
N SER A 64 9.53 2.87 16.63
CA SER A 64 9.43 1.91 15.55
C SER A 64 10.65 0.99 15.50
N VAL A 65 11.86 1.53 15.67
CA VAL A 65 13.10 0.75 15.71
C VAL A 65 13.10 -0.21 16.90
N LYS A 66 12.70 0.24 18.09
CA LYS A 66 12.56 -0.62 19.28
C LYS A 66 11.54 -1.75 19.05
N TYR A 67 10.41 -1.40 18.42
CA TYR A 67 9.34 -2.36 18.13
C TYR A 67 9.79 -3.40 17.11
N LEU A 68 10.45 -2.98 16.02
CA LEU A 68 11.03 -3.85 15.01
C LEU A 68 12.06 -4.84 15.58
N ARG A 69 12.95 -4.37 16.47
CA ARG A 69 13.94 -5.23 17.14
C ARG A 69 13.30 -6.31 18.00
N ARG A 70 12.16 -6.01 18.61
CA ARG A 70 11.47 -6.92 19.53
C ARG A 70 10.53 -7.88 18.82
N HIS A 71 9.83 -7.42 17.79
CA HIS A 71 8.69 -8.13 17.17
C HIS A 71 8.91 -8.47 15.70
N GLY A 72 9.98 -7.97 15.08
CA GLY A 72 10.21 -8.10 13.64
C GLY A 72 9.36 -7.16 12.80
N SER A 73 9.58 -7.19 11.51
CA SER A 73 8.96 -6.31 10.50
C SER A 73 7.69 -6.87 9.89
N VAL A 74 7.49 -8.18 9.99
CA VAL A 74 6.37 -8.92 9.41
C VAL A 74 5.56 -9.56 10.52
N GLU A 75 4.25 -9.54 10.38
CA GLU A 75 3.32 -10.29 11.23
C GLU A 75 2.53 -11.29 10.38
N VAL A 76 2.14 -12.40 11.01
CA VAL A 76 1.35 -13.43 10.35
C VAL A 76 -0.02 -13.49 11.02
N TYR A 77 -1.07 -13.38 10.21
CA TYR A 77 -2.44 -13.52 10.67
C TYR A 77 -3.22 -14.41 9.70
N GLN A 78 -3.86 -15.44 10.20
CA GLN A 78 -4.63 -16.43 9.42
C GLN A 78 -3.84 -16.98 8.21
N GLY A 79 -2.54 -17.24 8.38
CA GLY A 79 -1.67 -17.78 7.33
C GLY A 79 -1.19 -16.77 6.28
N ASN A 80 -1.58 -15.51 6.38
CA ASN A 80 -1.12 -14.45 5.49
C ASN A 80 -0.12 -13.53 6.19
N GLN A 81 0.79 -12.96 5.41
CA GLN A 81 1.84 -12.06 5.89
C GLN A 81 1.44 -10.60 5.71
N TYR A 82 1.80 -9.77 6.69
CA TYR A 82 1.49 -8.34 6.71
C TYR A 82 2.69 -7.56 7.24
N THR A 83 2.81 -6.29 6.87
CA THR A 83 3.72 -5.39 7.58
C THR A 83 3.30 -5.30 9.05
N ARG A 84 4.29 -5.22 9.94
CA ARG A 84 4.02 -5.09 11.37
C ARG A 84 3.33 -3.77 11.69
N THR A 85 2.35 -3.82 12.60
CA THR A 85 1.75 -2.62 13.20
C THR A 85 2.19 -2.46 14.66
N ILE A 86 2.25 -1.23 15.14
CA ILE A 86 2.49 -0.90 16.55
C ILE A 86 1.13 -0.83 17.24
N ASP A 87 0.93 -1.72 18.21
CA ASP A 87 -0.29 -1.81 19.02
C ASP A 87 -1.60 -1.85 18.20
N ASN A 88 -1.57 -2.59 17.07
CA ASN A 88 -2.68 -2.73 16.12
C ASN A 88 -3.19 -1.39 15.57
N ARG A 89 -2.30 -0.44 15.34
CA ARG A 89 -2.63 0.90 14.83
C ARG A 89 -1.72 1.30 13.67
N GLU A 90 -0.64 1.98 13.96
CA GLU A 90 0.25 2.53 12.93
C GLU A 90 1.25 1.48 12.40
N CYS A 91 1.56 1.55 11.12
CA CYS A 91 2.59 0.72 10.52
C CYS A 91 3.97 1.08 11.09
N VAL A 92 4.81 0.07 11.37
CA VAL A 92 6.19 0.29 11.91
C VAL A 92 7.09 1.10 10.98
N PHE A 93 6.75 1.17 9.68
CA PHE A 93 7.51 1.89 8.66
C PHE A 93 7.07 3.33 8.45
N THR A 94 6.23 3.87 9.34
CA THR A 94 5.82 5.28 9.27
C THR A 94 6.88 6.21 9.85
N CYS A 95 7.06 7.35 9.21
CA CYS A 95 7.79 8.48 9.76
C CYS A 95 7.01 9.78 9.50
N ASP A 96 7.34 10.83 10.23
CA ASP A 96 6.73 12.15 10.06
C ASP A 96 7.58 13.03 9.12
N ARG A 97 6.91 13.72 8.24
CA ARG A 97 7.49 14.78 7.40
C ARG A 97 6.57 15.99 7.45
N GLU A 98 6.95 16.96 8.26
CA GLU A 98 6.23 18.25 8.41
C GLU A 98 4.74 18.06 8.81
N GLY A 99 4.47 17.13 9.73
CA GLY A 99 3.12 16.81 10.19
C GLY A 99 2.30 15.94 9.24
N ILE A 100 2.95 15.31 8.26
CA ILE A 100 2.36 14.32 7.37
C ILE A 100 3.02 12.97 7.64
N THR A 101 2.22 11.96 7.93
CA THR A 101 2.71 10.58 8.05
C THR A 101 2.98 10.00 6.68
N VAL A 102 4.20 9.54 6.46
CA VAL A 102 4.66 8.97 5.20
C VAL A 102 5.35 7.62 5.42
N CYS A 103 5.53 6.86 4.35
CA CYS A 103 6.22 5.58 4.39
C CYS A 103 7.74 5.78 4.24
N ALA A 104 8.52 5.38 5.23
CA ALA A 104 9.99 5.47 5.16
C ALA A 104 10.58 4.59 4.05
N ILE A 105 9.94 3.44 3.73
CA ILE A 105 10.37 2.58 2.62
C ILE A 105 10.23 3.31 1.30
N GLU A 106 9.08 3.99 1.07
CA GLU A 106 8.85 4.76 -0.16
C GLU A 106 9.86 5.89 -0.32
N ILE A 107 10.14 6.63 0.75
CA ILE A 107 11.15 7.69 0.72
C ILE A 107 12.53 7.11 0.41
N ALA A 108 12.94 6.06 1.14
CA ALA A 108 14.26 5.44 0.95
C ALA A 108 14.43 4.86 -0.47
N PHE A 109 13.35 4.34 -1.07
CA PHE A 109 13.35 3.89 -2.45
C PHE A 109 13.54 5.06 -3.43
N HIS A 110 12.80 6.15 -3.26
CA HIS A 110 12.93 7.34 -4.12
C HIS A 110 14.29 8.04 -3.97
N ASP A 111 14.89 7.98 -2.78
CA ASP A 111 16.22 8.50 -2.51
C ASP A 111 17.34 7.55 -3.01
N GLY A 112 16.99 6.41 -3.61
CA GLY A 112 17.96 5.42 -4.12
C GLY A 112 18.68 4.62 -3.03
N LEU A 113 18.18 4.65 -1.78
CA LEU A 113 18.74 3.92 -0.65
C LEU A 113 18.26 2.47 -0.59
N LEU A 114 17.13 2.16 -1.22
CA LEU A 114 16.56 0.83 -1.33
C LEU A 114 16.34 0.44 -2.79
N SER A 115 16.51 -0.85 -3.07
CA SER A 115 16.20 -1.45 -4.38
C SER A 115 14.72 -1.85 -4.53
N PHE A 116 13.92 -1.75 -3.48
CA PHE A 116 12.51 -2.10 -3.46
C PHE A 116 11.66 -0.96 -2.90
N ASP A 117 10.45 -0.82 -3.42
CA ASP A 117 9.47 0.18 -3.02
C ASP A 117 8.56 -0.37 -1.89
N LYS A 118 7.69 0.47 -1.34
CA LYS A 118 6.66 0.04 -0.39
C LYS A 118 5.80 -1.08 -0.98
N PRO A 119 5.18 -1.93 -0.14
CA PRO A 119 4.40 -3.09 -0.60
C PRO A 119 3.39 -2.74 -1.69
N ILE A 120 3.22 -3.64 -2.64
CA ILE A 120 2.31 -3.44 -3.78
C ILE A 120 0.88 -3.15 -3.31
N SER A 121 0.45 -3.75 -2.20
CA SER A 121 -0.85 -3.51 -1.59
C SER A 121 -1.04 -2.06 -1.11
N CYS A 122 0.05 -1.38 -0.67
CA CYS A 122 0.06 0.04 -0.34
C CYS A 122 0.05 0.92 -1.59
N ARG A 123 0.78 0.51 -2.64
CA ARG A 123 0.85 1.24 -3.92
C ARG A 123 -0.46 1.19 -4.70
N LEU A 124 -1.21 0.11 -4.54
CA LEU A 124 -2.54 -0.08 -5.15
C LEU A 124 -3.66 0.60 -4.38
N PHE A 125 -3.43 0.95 -3.10
CA PHE A 125 -4.49 1.53 -2.27
C PHE A 125 -5.12 2.77 -2.93
N PRO A 126 -6.44 2.85 -2.99
CA PRO A 126 -7.47 2.08 -2.29
C PRO A 126 -8.04 0.87 -3.03
N ILE A 127 -7.37 0.36 -4.06
CA ILE A 127 -7.72 -0.92 -4.68
C ILE A 127 -7.16 -2.06 -3.84
N ARG A 128 -7.97 -3.09 -3.61
CA ARG A 128 -7.55 -4.35 -3.00
C ARG A 128 -7.61 -5.48 -4.01
N VAL A 129 -6.58 -6.32 -3.99
CA VAL A 129 -6.57 -7.57 -4.73
C VAL A 129 -7.10 -8.66 -3.82
N ARG A 130 -8.17 -9.29 -4.21
CA ARG A 130 -8.80 -10.44 -3.53
C ARG A 130 -8.79 -11.63 -4.46
N LYS A 131 -9.10 -12.82 -3.96
CA LYS A 131 -9.33 -14.01 -4.78
C LYS A 131 -10.83 -14.25 -4.94
N LYS A 132 -11.27 -14.51 -6.16
CA LYS A 132 -12.64 -14.88 -6.50
C LYS A 132 -12.64 -15.90 -7.64
N PHE A 133 -13.21 -17.06 -7.39
CA PHE A 133 -13.19 -18.19 -8.34
C PHE A 133 -11.77 -18.61 -8.79
N GLY A 134 -10.78 -18.47 -7.91
CA GLY A 134 -9.38 -18.76 -8.22
C GLY A 134 -8.63 -17.64 -8.97
N LEU A 135 -9.35 -16.62 -9.43
CA LEU A 135 -8.79 -15.47 -10.16
C LEU A 135 -8.51 -14.30 -9.22
N ASP A 136 -7.63 -13.39 -9.63
CA ASP A 136 -7.49 -12.10 -8.97
C ASP A 136 -8.75 -11.26 -9.19
N TYR A 137 -9.18 -10.62 -8.12
CA TYR A 137 -10.32 -9.73 -8.11
C TYR A 137 -9.93 -8.37 -7.56
N LEU A 138 -9.89 -7.37 -8.43
CA LEU A 138 -9.63 -5.99 -8.08
C LEU A 138 -10.92 -5.31 -7.62
N VAL A 139 -10.93 -4.86 -6.38
CA VAL A 139 -12.07 -4.15 -5.78
C VAL A 139 -11.64 -2.78 -5.27
N TYR A 140 -12.44 -1.77 -5.57
CA TYR A 140 -12.27 -0.43 -5.02
C TYR A 140 -12.95 -0.33 -3.64
N GLU A 141 -12.16 -0.10 -2.61
CA GLU A 141 -12.66 0.10 -1.24
C GLU A 141 -12.78 1.60 -0.94
N GLN A 142 -14.02 2.06 -0.78
CA GLN A 142 -14.32 3.47 -0.51
C GLN A 142 -14.17 3.80 0.99
N HIS A 143 -12.93 4.01 1.43
CA HIS A 143 -12.67 4.42 2.81
C HIS A 143 -13.06 5.87 3.07
N SER A 144 -13.59 6.15 4.27
CA SER A 144 -13.96 7.51 4.71
C SER A 144 -12.75 8.44 4.74
N MET A 145 -11.58 7.94 5.16
CA MET A 145 -10.31 8.66 5.20
C MET A 145 -9.86 9.21 3.83
N CYS A 146 -10.33 8.61 2.73
CA CYS A 146 -10.01 9.02 1.36
C CYS A 146 -11.05 9.97 0.74
N ARG A 147 -11.88 10.64 1.55
CA ARG A 147 -12.89 11.59 1.02
C ARG A 147 -12.23 12.74 0.24
N SER A 148 -11.15 13.32 0.79
CA SER A 148 -10.38 14.38 0.12
C SER A 148 -9.78 13.92 -1.20
N ALA A 149 -9.25 12.69 -1.25
CA ALA A 149 -8.68 12.12 -2.46
C ALA A 149 -9.73 11.92 -3.57
N ARG A 150 -10.95 11.52 -3.22
CA ARG A 150 -12.07 11.43 -4.19
C ARG A 150 -12.47 12.80 -4.73
N LYS A 151 -12.55 13.81 -3.85
CA LYS A 151 -12.84 15.20 -4.22
C LYS A 151 -11.75 15.74 -5.16
N SER A 152 -10.49 15.66 -4.74
CA SER A 152 -9.34 16.09 -5.54
C SER A 152 -9.26 15.38 -6.91
N GLY A 153 -9.50 14.07 -6.93
CA GLY A 153 -9.56 13.30 -8.18
C GLY A 153 -10.67 13.76 -9.12
N GLY A 154 -11.87 14.07 -8.57
CA GLY A 154 -12.99 14.62 -9.33
C GLY A 154 -12.69 16.01 -9.90
N GLU A 155 -12.12 16.91 -9.10
CA GLU A 155 -11.73 18.24 -9.54
C GLU A 155 -10.64 18.22 -10.63
N ARG A 156 -9.67 17.32 -10.48
CA ARG A 156 -8.55 17.16 -11.42
C ARG A 156 -8.86 16.21 -12.58
N GLN A 157 -10.04 15.59 -12.62
CA GLN A 157 -10.46 14.59 -13.61
C GLN A 157 -9.50 13.39 -13.72
N VAL A 158 -8.87 12.99 -12.61
CA VAL A 158 -7.97 11.84 -12.55
C VAL A 158 -8.77 10.59 -12.19
N LYS A 159 -8.82 9.61 -13.08
CA LYS A 159 -9.45 8.31 -12.82
C LYS A 159 -8.61 7.48 -11.86
N LEU A 160 -9.28 6.68 -11.02
CA LEU A 160 -8.61 5.79 -10.08
C LEU A 160 -7.66 4.82 -10.79
N ILE A 161 -8.08 4.25 -11.92
CA ILE A 161 -7.24 3.34 -12.71
C ILE A 161 -5.94 4.02 -13.19
N ASP A 162 -6.01 5.28 -13.58
CA ASP A 162 -4.84 6.05 -14.02
C ASP A 162 -3.93 6.40 -12.84
N TYR A 163 -4.54 6.73 -11.69
CA TYR A 163 -3.81 7.02 -10.47
C TYR A 163 -2.92 5.85 -10.01
N VAL A 164 -3.46 4.62 -10.07
CA VAL A 164 -2.72 3.41 -9.65
C VAL A 164 -2.04 2.68 -10.80
N TYR A 165 -2.01 3.24 -12.02
CA TYR A 165 -1.51 2.59 -13.23
C TYR A 165 -0.11 1.97 -13.05
N LYS A 166 0.83 2.71 -12.44
CA LYS A 166 2.20 2.23 -12.22
C LYS A 166 2.23 0.98 -11.30
N ALA A 167 1.36 0.95 -10.29
CA ALA A 167 1.28 -0.19 -9.38
C ALA A 167 0.63 -1.40 -10.07
N LEU A 168 -0.42 -1.19 -10.86
CA LEU A 168 -1.03 -2.25 -11.66
C LEU A 168 -0.06 -2.81 -12.69
N SER A 169 0.70 -1.96 -13.37
CA SER A 169 1.74 -2.39 -14.30
C SER A 169 2.83 -3.21 -13.59
N ALA A 170 3.28 -2.78 -12.41
CA ALA A 170 4.27 -3.55 -11.65
C ALA A 170 3.73 -4.92 -11.20
N LEU A 171 2.43 -5.01 -10.87
CA LEU A 171 1.82 -6.26 -10.43
C LEU A 171 1.58 -7.24 -11.59
N TYR A 172 1.08 -6.76 -12.73
CA TYR A 172 0.59 -7.61 -13.83
C TYR A 172 1.50 -7.66 -15.04
N LEU A 173 2.29 -6.62 -15.35
CA LEU A 173 3.24 -6.68 -16.46
C LEU A 173 4.46 -7.55 -16.16
N SER A 174 4.78 -7.76 -14.89
CA SER A 174 5.79 -8.77 -14.51
C SER A 174 5.37 -10.21 -14.86
N LEU A 175 4.08 -10.45 -15.10
CA LEU A 175 3.53 -11.73 -15.55
C LEU A 175 3.54 -11.91 -17.08
N ILE A 176 3.77 -10.83 -17.85
CA ILE A 176 3.80 -10.86 -19.32
C ILE A 176 5.20 -11.24 -19.84
N HIS A 177 6.20 -11.28 -18.98
CA HIS A 177 7.59 -11.64 -19.32
C HIS A 177 7.97 -13.09 -18.95
N ILE A 178 6.96 -13.97 -18.81
CA ILE A 178 7.21 -15.42 -18.67
C ILE A 178 6.87 -16.12 -19.99
#